data_983f85dc97e2dc8a177f599022ab6a76
#
_entry.id   983f85dc97e2dc8a177f599022ab6a76
#
_cell.length_a   1.000
_cell.length_b   1.000
_cell.length_c   1.000
_cell.angle_alpha   90.00
_cell.angle_beta   90.00
_cell.angle_gamma   90.00
#
_symmetry.space_group_name_H-M   'P 1'
#
loop_
_entity.id
_entity.type
_entity.pdbx_description
1 polymer ?
#
loop_
_entity_poly.entity_id
_entity_poly.type
_entity_poly.pdbx_seq_one_letter_code
_entity_poly.pdbx_strand_id
1 'polypeptide(L)'
;MRPKPSSRFAQQLRGAGRLAVGAATGITDVVEAMHGSIARLPLTDAKARTRGVTGFVYRSVRGVTGLVGGGVDLALQALTPLLHESASPSLKGQAVLAALNGVFGDHLADTGNPLAIAMNLRDVNGLPLQAAPAGAGPRPLLLIHGLCMNDLQWQSGGFATALAELGYTPLHLHYNSGRHISQNGRDLAELLEQLVRVWPTNLHDITLLGHSMGGLLARSAVHHASAAKMRWPKKLKQLLTLGTPHFGAPLERGGQQLQTLLGWSRYSKPLVALTQRRSAGIQDLRFASLIEVD
;
A
#
# COMPACT_ATOMS: atom_id res chain seq x y z
N MET A 1 3.29 23.12 4.83
CA MET A 1 4.59 23.38 4.17
C MET A 1 4.93 22.16 3.32
N ARG A 2 4.90 22.25 1.99
CA ARG A 2 5.20 21.10 1.10
C ARG A 2 6.69 20.75 1.22
N PRO A 3 7.08 19.48 1.42
CA PRO A 3 8.48 19.12 1.28
C PRO A 3 8.93 19.45 -0.15
N LYS A 4 10.07 20.14 -0.27
CA LYS A 4 10.65 20.48 -1.59
C LYS A 4 10.87 19.18 -2.40
N PRO A 5 10.65 19.20 -3.71
CA PRO A 5 10.77 18.03 -4.58
C PRO A 5 12.13 17.29 -4.48
N SER A 6 13.24 17.99 -4.24
CA SER A 6 14.58 17.42 -3.99
C SER A 6 14.63 16.36 -2.87
N SER A 7 13.65 16.39 -1.95
CA SER A 7 13.59 15.44 -0.85
C SER A 7 13.08 14.05 -1.26
N ARG A 8 12.30 13.92 -2.34
CA ARG A 8 11.63 12.65 -2.68
C ARG A 8 12.58 11.58 -3.18
N PHE A 9 13.50 11.92 -4.11
CA PHE A 9 14.47 10.94 -4.63
C PHE A 9 15.40 10.43 -3.54
N ALA A 10 15.93 11.34 -2.70
CA ALA A 10 16.75 10.97 -1.56
C ALA A 10 15.98 10.11 -0.53
N GLN A 11 14.71 10.44 -0.28
CA GLN A 11 13.83 9.64 0.58
C GLN A 11 13.57 8.25 0.00
N GLN A 12 13.36 8.12 -1.31
CA GLN A 12 13.19 6.84 -1.99
C GLN A 12 14.46 5.98 -1.92
N LEU A 13 15.64 6.58 -2.13
CA LEU A 13 16.93 5.87 -1.95
C LEU A 13 17.11 5.38 -0.52
N ARG A 14 16.79 6.18 0.47
CA ARG A 14 16.81 5.77 1.88
C ARG A 14 15.84 4.62 2.15
N GLY A 15 14.62 4.71 1.62
CA GLY A 15 13.63 3.66 1.73
C GLY A 15 14.10 2.34 1.09
N ALA A 16 14.68 2.41 -0.08
CA ALA A 16 15.26 1.25 -0.76
C ALA A 16 16.43 0.64 0.03
N GLY A 17 17.31 1.48 0.59
CA GLY A 17 18.41 1.04 1.46
C GLY A 17 17.92 0.30 2.70
N ARG A 18 16.94 0.87 3.41
CA ARG A 18 16.32 0.24 4.59
C ARG A 18 15.65 -1.09 4.25
N LEU A 19 14.96 -1.17 3.13
CA LEU A 19 14.33 -2.39 2.67
C LEU A 19 15.37 -3.48 2.34
N ALA A 20 16.46 -3.12 1.67
CA ALA A 20 17.54 -4.04 1.36
C ALA A 20 18.21 -4.59 2.63
N VAL A 21 18.44 -3.75 3.63
CA VAL A 21 18.97 -4.17 4.95
C VAL A 21 17.99 -5.09 5.67
N GLY A 22 16.70 -4.76 5.67
CA GLY A 22 15.65 -5.61 6.25
C GLY A 22 15.57 -6.98 5.56
N ALA A 23 15.68 -7.02 4.24
CA ALA A 23 15.71 -8.27 3.47
C ALA A 23 16.95 -9.11 3.79
N ALA A 24 18.13 -8.51 3.85
CA ALA A 24 19.38 -9.22 4.21
C ALA A 24 19.30 -9.80 5.63
N THR A 25 18.75 -9.05 6.59
CA THR A 25 18.54 -9.51 7.96
C THR A 25 17.53 -10.66 8.01
N GLY A 26 16.42 -10.57 7.26
CA GLY A 26 15.42 -11.62 7.16
C GLY A 26 15.95 -12.93 6.57
N ILE A 27 16.80 -12.85 5.54
CA ILE A 27 17.49 -14.03 4.97
C ILE A 27 18.40 -14.65 6.03
N THR A 28 19.15 -13.85 6.79
CA THR A 28 20.02 -14.32 7.86
C THR A 28 19.23 -15.06 8.94
N ASP A 29 18.04 -14.57 9.31
CA ASP A 29 17.18 -15.21 10.30
C ASP A 29 16.64 -16.57 9.78
N VAL A 30 16.27 -16.67 8.51
CA VAL A 30 15.82 -17.93 7.87
C VAL A 30 16.95 -18.95 7.84
N VAL A 31 18.16 -18.55 7.43
CA VAL A 31 19.33 -19.44 7.38
C VAL A 31 19.72 -19.90 8.78
N GLU A 32 19.65 -19.03 9.79
CA GLU A 32 19.89 -19.41 11.19
C GLU A 32 18.86 -20.45 11.68
N ALA A 33 17.57 -20.25 11.38
CA ALA A 33 16.50 -21.18 11.76
C ALA A 33 16.69 -22.55 11.08
N MET A 34 17.04 -22.56 9.79
CA MET A 34 17.37 -23.80 9.07
C MET A 34 18.57 -24.53 9.68
N HIS A 35 19.63 -23.79 10.02
CA HIS A 35 20.81 -24.35 10.65
C HIS A 35 20.48 -24.97 12.02
N GLY A 36 19.67 -24.30 12.82
CA GLY A 36 19.18 -24.82 14.10
C GLY A 36 18.37 -26.11 13.95
N SER A 37 17.51 -26.21 12.93
CA SER A 37 16.72 -27.42 12.67
C SER A 37 17.58 -28.60 12.18
N ILE A 38 18.59 -28.34 11.35
CA ILE A 38 19.55 -29.37 10.88
C ILE A 38 20.41 -29.89 12.04
N ALA A 39 20.83 -28.99 12.94
CA ALA A 39 21.64 -29.36 14.10
C ALA A 39 20.81 -30.09 15.19
N ARG A 40 19.54 -30.39 14.97
CA ARG A 40 18.62 -31.06 15.92
C ARG A 40 18.59 -30.39 17.30
N LEU A 41 18.76 -29.06 17.37
CA LEU A 41 18.55 -28.31 18.58
C LEU A 41 17.03 -28.28 18.87
N PRO A 42 16.59 -28.51 20.11
CA PRO A 42 15.17 -28.43 20.47
C PRO A 42 14.73 -26.97 20.40
N LEU A 43 14.30 -26.54 19.20
CA LEU A 43 13.72 -25.24 18.98
C LEU A 43 12.22 -25.36 19.25
N THR A 44 11.80 -25.10 20.46
CA THR A 44 10.39 -25.07 20.86
C THR A 44 9.66 -23.79 20.43
N ASP A 45 10.41 -22.83 19.87
CA ASP A 45 9.89 -21.54 19.43
C ASP A 45 10.50 -21.15 18.07
N ALA A 46 9.67 -20.74 17.12
CA ALA A 46 10.09 -20.27 15.79
C ALA A 46 11.01 -19.02 15.84
N LYS A 47 11.12 -18.37 17.00
CA LYS A 47 12.03 -17.26 17.28
C LYS A 47 13.30 -17.66 18.05
N ALA A 48 13.49 -18.95 18.33
CA ALA A 48 14.68 -19.41 19.06
C ALA A 48 15.93 -19.24 18.19
N ARG A 49 16.93 -18.56 18.74
CA ARG A 49 18.21 -18.27 18.08
C ARG A 49 19.25 -19.28 18.48
N THR A 50 20.17 -19.59 17.56
CA THR A 50 21.31 -20.47 17.83
C THR A 50 22.22 -19.87 18.90
N ARG A 51 22.86 -20.74 19.70
CA ARG A 51 23.78 -20.37 20.80
C ARG A 51 25.21 -20.69 20.41
N GLY A 52 26.16 -20.24 21.21
CA GLY A 52 27.61 -20.49 21.00
C GLY A 52 28.16 -19.73 19.78
N VAL A 53 29.19 -20.33 19.15
CA VAL A 53 29.91 -19.72 18.01
C VAL A 53 28.96 -19.41 16.83
N THR A 54 28.08 -20.34 16.49
CA THR A 54 27.09 -20.16 15.40
C THR A 54 26.16 -18.97 15.68
N GLY A 55 25.65 -18.88 16.90
CA GLY A 55 24.82 -17.73 17.30
C GLY A 55 25.59 -16.42 17.34
N PHE A 56 26.89 -16.46 17.66
CA PHE A 56 27.74 -15.27 17.57
C PHE A 56 27.91 -14.80 16.13
N VAL A 57 28.20 -15.71 15.18
CA VAL A 57 28.35 -15.38 13.76
C VAL A 57 27.07 -14.72 13.22
N TYR A 58 25.88 -15.29 13.46
CA TYR A 58 24.64 -14.70 13.01
C TYR A 58 24.34 -13.34 13.65
N ARG A 59 24.66 -13.15 14.94
CA ARG A 59 24.54 -11.84 15.59
C ARG A 59 25.51 -10.81 14.99
N SER A 60 26.74 -11.23 14.66
CA SER A 60 27.72 -10.34 14.02
C SER A 60 27.27 -9.92 12.63
N VAL A 61 26.77 -10.86 11.80
CA VAL A 61 26.24 -10.55 10.46
C VAL A 61 25.10 -9.54 10.58
N ARG A 62 24.12 -9.76 11.46
CA ARG A 62 23.03 -8.80 11.69
C ARG A 62 23.53 -7.44 12.19
N GLY A 63 24.48 -7.44 13.11
CA GLY A 63 25.06 -6.21 13.64
C GLY A 63 25.78 -5.40 12.58
N VAL A 64 26.62 -6.04 11.75
CA VAL A 64 27.31 -5.37 10.64
C VAL A 64 26.30 -4.88 9.59
N THR A 65 25.31 -5.71 9.20
CA THR A 65 24.29 -5.32 8.25
C THR A 65 23.49 -4.11 8.76
N GLY A 66 23.13 -4.09 10.04
CA GLY A 66 22.42 -2.97 10.66
C GLY A 66 23.27 -1.70 10.74
N LEU A 67 24.57 -1.82 11.09
CA LEU A 67 25.50 -0.69 11.14
C LEU A 67 25.72 -0.08 9.75
N VAL A 68 25.97 -0.92 8.74
CA VAL A 68 26.14 -0.45 7.35
C VAL A 68 24.86 0.24 6.85
N GLY A 69 23.69 -0.37 7.09
CA GLY A 69 22.41 0.21 6.70
C GLY A 69 22.11 1.52 7.41
N GLY A 70 22.38 1.61 8.71
CA GLY A 70 22.24 2.84 9.49
C GLY A 70 23.21 3.93 9.02
N GLY A 71 24.45 3.58 8.70
CA GLY A 71 25.43 4.52 8.14
C GLY A 71 25.04 5.05 6.78
N VAL A 72 24.53 4.19 5.89
CA VAL A 72 23.99 4.61 4.57
C VAL A 72 22.77 5.50 4.74
N ASP A 73 21.85 5.17 5.65
CA ASP A 73 20.66 6.00 5.89
C ASP A 73 21.02 7.40 6.41
N LEU A 74 21.97 7.49 7.34
CA LEU A 74 22.48 8.78 7.86
C LEU A 74 23.20 9.59 6.76
N ALA A 75 24.04 8.93 5.96
CA ALA A 75 24.73 9.59 4.85
C ALA A 75 23.73 10.15 3.81
N LEU A 76 22.71 9.36 3.42
CA LEU A 76 21.65 9.81 2.51
C LEU A 76 20.80 10.92 3.14
N GLN A 77 20.61 10.92 4.45
CA GLN A 77 19.92 12.00 5.14
C GLN A 77 20.72 13.31 5.10
N ALA A 78 22.03 13.23 5.33
CA ALA A 78 22.90 14.40 5.25
C ALA A 78 23.03 14.95 3.81
N LEU A 79 22.99 14.07 2.81
CA LEU A 79 23.08 14.43 1.39
C LEU A 79 21.73 14.90 0.80
N THR A 80 20.62 14.66 1.48
CA THR A 80 19.28 15.02 1.00
C THR A 80 19.17 16.50 0.53
N PRO A 81 19.75 17.49 1.22
CA PRO A 81 19.70 18.89 0.79
C PRO A 81 20.52 19.17 -0.47
N LEU A 82 21.51 18.32 -0.77
CA LEU A 82 22.45 18.49 -1.88
C LEU A 82 22.00 17.76 -3.15
N LEU A 83 21.11 16.77 -3.02
CA LEU A 83 20.58 16.03 -4.15
C LEU A 83 19.54 16.89 -4.87
N HIS A 84 19.93 17.42 -6.03
CA HIS A 84 19.02 18.14 -6.92
C HIS A 84 18.03 17.17 -7.56
N GLU A 85 16.83 17.65 -7.70
CA GLU A 85 15.71 16.89 -8.21
C GLU A 85 15.79 16.66 -9.70
N SER A 86 15.67 15.42 -10.07
CA SER A 86 15.35 15.06 -11.44
C SER A 86 13.99 14.39 -11.45
N ALA A 87 13.01 15.07 -11.99
CA ALA A 87 11.75 14.54 -12.51
C ALA A 87 10.79 13.83 -11.53
N SER A 88 9.52 14.11 -11.72
CA SER A 88 8.40 13.30 -11.23
C SER A 88 8.66 11.81 -11.50
N PRO A 89 8.34 10.90 -10.56
CA PRO A 89 8.56 9.47 -10.77
C PRO A 89 7.92 9.04 -12.10
N SER A 90 8.69 8.38 -12.95
CA SER A 90 8.16 7.88 -14.22
C SER A 90 6.96 6.97 -13.96
N LEU A 91 6.05 6.82 -14.93
CA LEU A 91 4.91 5.90 -14.83
C LEU A 91 5.35 4.49 -14.39
N LYS A 92 6.52 4.04 -14.89
CA LYS A 92 7.13 2.77 -14.50
C LYS A 92 7.55 2.76 -13.02
N GLY A 93 8.16 3.84 -12.54
CA GLY A 93 8.54 3.98 -11.14
C GLY A 93 7.34 3.96 -10.18
N GLN A 94 6.25 4.62 -10.56
CA GLN A 94 5.01 4.60 -9.78
C GLN A 94 4.38 3.19 -9.75
N ALA A 95 4.41 2.44 -10.85
CA ALA A 95 3.91 1.07 -10.90
C ALA A 95 4.77 0.11 -10.05
N VAL A 96 6.10 0.27 -10.07
CA VAL A 96 7.01 -0.51 -9.20
C VAL A 96 6.76 -0.18 -7.73
N LEU A 97 6.59 1.09 -7.37
CA LEU A 97 6.29 1.51 -6.00
C LEU A 97 4.94 0.94 -5.51
N ALA A 98 3.92 0.93 -6.37
CA ALA A 98 2.62 0.34 -6.05
C ALA A 98 2.71 -1.18 -5.83
N ALA A 99 3.46 -1.89 -6.70
CA ALA A 99 3.70 -3.32 -6.54
C ALA A 99 4.48 -3.63 -5.24
N LEU A 100 5.50 -2.83 -4.92
CA LEU A 100 6.28 -2.95 -3.68
C LEU A 100 5.37 -2.75 -2.44
N ASN A 101 4.51 -1.73 -2.47
CA ASN A 101 3.56 -1.49 -1.39
C ASN A 101 2.51 -2.61 -1.30
N GLY A 102 2.05 -3.19 -2.41
CA GLY A 102 1.13 -4.33 -2.35
C GLY A 102 1.73 -5.55 -1.66
N VAL A 103 3.04 -5.77 -1.80
CA VAL A 103 3.74 -6.97 -1.27
C VAL A 103 4.32 -6.75 0.12
N PHE A 104 4.85 -5.56 0.42
CA PHE A 104 5.55 -5.23 1.65
C PHE A 104 4.95 -4.01 2.37
N GLY A 105 3.75 -3.60 2.01
CA GLY A 105 3.20 -2.33 2.43
C GLY A 105 2.97 -2.19 3.93
N ASP A 106 2.58 -3.26 4.60
CA ASP A 106 2.49 -3.34 6.05
C ASP A 106 3.86 -3.07 6.70
N HIS A 107 4.89 -3.82 6.28
CA HIS A 107 6.25 -3.63 6.77
C HIS A 107 6.80 -2.23 6.49
N LEU A 108 6.54 -1.68 5.30
CA LEU A 108 6.96 -0.32 4.95
C LEU A 108 6.29 0.72 5.86
N ALA A 109 5.01 0.55 6.16
CA ALA A 109 4.27 1.45 7.03
C ALA A 109 4.75 1.34 8.49
N ASP A 110 4.87 0.11 9.03
CA ASP A 110 5.26 -0.16 10.41
C ASP A 110 6.68 0.34 10.74
N THR A 111 7.57 0.31 9.75
CA THR A 111 8.95 0.79 9.90
C THR A 111 9.12 2.27 9.56
N GLY A 112 8.05 2.99 9.21
CA GLY A 112 8.12 4.38 8.77
C GLY A 112 9.02 4.55 7.53
N ASN A 113 9.03 3.56 6.63
CA ASN A 113 9.87 3.59 5.45
C ASN A 113 9.37 4.66 4.48
N PRO A 114 10.24 5.54 3.92
CA PRO A 114 9.84 6.57 2.95
C PRO A 114 9.17 6.06 1.67
N LEU A 115 9.27 4.76 1.38
CA LEU A 115 8.57 4.11 0.25
C LEU A 115 7.12 3.74 0.59
N ALA A 116 6.70 3.83 1.86
CA ALA A 116 5.31 3.61 2.22
C ALA A 116 4.41 4.68 1.59
N ILE A 117 3.40 4.24 0.85
CA ILE A 117 2.42 5.14 0.24
C ILE A 117 1.47 5.65 1.34
N ALA A 118 1.42 6.96 1.54
CA ALA A 118 0.39 7.58 2.37
C ALA A 118 -0.92 7.72 1.58
N MET A 119 -2.05 7.40 2.23
CA MET A 119 -3.36 7.53 1.61
C MET A 119 -3.69 8.99 1.30
N ASN A 120 -4.11 9.25 0.06
CA ASN A 120 -4.58 10.57 -0.36
C ASN A 120 -5.53 10.45 -1.56
N LEU A 121 -6.33 11.50 -1.76
CA LEU A 121 -7.12 11.67 -2.97
C LEU A 121 -6.30 12.38 -4.05
N ARG A 122 -6.52 12.01 -5.29
CA ARG A 122 -5.91 12.62 -6.48
C ARG A 122 -6.97 13.02 -7.49
N ASP A 123 -6.65 14.03 -8.28
CA ASP A 123 -7.44 14.40 -9.45
C ASP A 123 -7.20 13.44 -10.62
N VAL A 124 -7.87 13.69 -11.73
CA VAL A 124 -7.74 12.91 -12.97
C VAL A 124 -6.33 12.98 -13.59
N ASN A 125 -5.52 13.95 -13.20
CA ASN A 125 -4.13 14.10 -13.65
C ASN A 125 -3.14 13.41 -12.70
N GLY A 126 -3.63 12.78 -11.63
CA GLY A 126 -2.81 12.14 -10.60
C GLY A 126 -2.17 13.11 -9.61
N LEU A 127 -2.62 14.35 -9.55
CA LEU A 127 -2.13 15.34 -8.60
C LEU A 127 -2.87 15.19 -7.25
N PRO A 128 -2.15 15.17 -6.12
CA PRO A 128 -2.78 15.11 -4.81
C PRO A 128 -3.72 16.30 -4.57
N LEU A 129 -4.94 15.99 -4.16
CA LEU A 129 -5.94 16.99 -3.82
C LEU A 129 -5.69 17.53 -2.40
N GLN A 130 -5.70 18.83 -2.26
CA GLN A 130 -5.75 19.54 -0.98
C GLN A 130 -7.14 20.14 -0.73
N ALA A 131 -7.91 20.28 -1.80
CA ALA A 131 -9.28 20.73 -1.84
C ALA A 131 -9.98 20.01 -3.01
N ALA A 132 -11.27 20.21 -3.18
CA ALA A 132 -11.96 19.66 -4.34
C ALA A 132 -11.37 20.22 -5.66
N PRO A 133 -11.44 19.45 -6.76
CA PRO A 133 -10.96 19.92 -8.07
C PRO A 133 -11.68 21.21 -8.49
N ALA A 134 -10.99 22.04 -9.27
CA ALA A 134 -11.63 23.19 -9.90
C ALA A 134 -12.81 22.71 -10.79
N GLY A 135 -13.96 23.37 -10.67
CA GLY A 135 -15.17 22.98 -11.39
C GLY A 135 -15.86 21.72 -10.87
N ALA A 136 -15.54 21.29 -9.65
CA ALA A 136 -16.17 20.13 -9.04
C ALA A 136 -17.71 20.28 -9.01
N GLY A 137 -18.39 19.30 -9.60
CA GLY A 137 -19.85 19.18 -9.58
C GLY A 137 -20.37 18.53 -8.29
N PRO A 138 -21.69 18.38 -8.13
CA PRO A 138 -22.29 17.91 -6.88
C PRO A 138 -22.19 16.39 -6.64
N ARG A 139 -21.56 15.62 -7.54
CA ARG A 139 -21.54 14.16 -7.54
C ARG A 139 -20.13 13.60 -7.66
N PRO A 140 -19.31 13.63 -6.57
CA PRO A 140 -18.02 12.97 -6.58
C PRO A 140 -18.14 11.45 -6.77
N LEU A 141 -17.26 10.89 -7.61
CA LEU A 141 -17.10 9.46 -7.80
C LEU A 141 -15.67 9.06 -7.51
N LEU A 142 -15.46 8.27 -6.46
CA LEU A 142 -14.15 7.81 -6.05
C LEU A 142 -13.81 6.46 -6.68
N LEU A 143 -12.71 6.43 -7.41
CA LEU A 143 -12.13 5.26 -8.05
C LEU A 143 -11.05 4.65 -7.14
N ILE A 144 -11.24 3.38 -6.76
CA ILE A 144 -10.40 2.68 -5.78
C ILE A 144 -9.74 1.48 -6.47
N HIS A 145 -8.41 1.52 -6.57
CA HIS A 145 -7.64 0.47 -7.25
C HIS A 145 -7.50 -0.83 -6.43
N GLY A 146 -7.03 -1.90 -7.07
CA GLY A 146 -6.80 -3.19 -6.44
C GLY A 146 -5.41 -3.36 -5.83
N LEU A 147 -5.13 -4.58 -5.37
CA LEU A 147 -3.83 -4.98 -4.82
C LEU A 147 -2.70 -4.78 -5.83
N CYS A 148 -1.55 -4.28 -5.38
CA CYS A 148 -0.36 -4.03 -6.21
C CYS A 148 -0.58 -3.06 -7.39
N MET A 149 -1.68 -2.33 -7.40
CA MET A 149 -2.04 -1.35 -8.43
C MET A 149 -1.97 0.08 -7.88
N ASN A 150 -2.22 1.05 -8.73
CA ASN A 150 -2.30 2.46 -8.35
C ASN A 150 -3.42 3.17 -9.13
N ASP A 151 -3.62 4.45 -8.82
CA ASP A 151 -4.60 5.32 -9.45
C ASP A 151 -4.41 5.50 -10.99
N LEU A 152 -3.20 5.28 -11.51
CA LEU A 152 -2.91 5.41 -12.95
C LEU A 152 -3.68 4.40 -13.82
N GLN A 153 -4.13 3.28 -13.26
CA GLN A 153 -4.94 2.31 -14.02
C GLN A 153 -6.24 2.93 -14.55
N TRP A 154 -6.76 3.97 -13.88
CA TRP A 154 -8.00 4.64 -14.24
C TRP A 154 -7.83 5.75 -15.28
N GLN A 155 -6.58 6.13 -15.58
CA GLN A 155 -6.25 7.21 -16.51
C GLN A 155 -6.31 6.78 -17.98
N SER A 156 -6.34 5.47 -18.24
CA SER A 156 -6.37 4.95 -19.61
C SER A 156 -7.79 4.90 -20.19
N GLY A 157 -7.91 5.03 -21.52
CA GLY A 157 -9.15 4.75 -22.24
C GLY A 157 -10.25 5.81 -22.13
N GLY A 158 -9.95 7.04 -21.69
CA GLY A 158 -10.96 8.11 -21.61
C GLY A 158 -12.02 7.91 -20.53
N PHE A 159 -11.80 7.00 -19.58
CA PHE A 159 -12.77 6.62 -18.56
C PHE A 159 -13.20 7.81 -17.68
N ALA A 160 -12.24 8.64 -17.25
CA ALA A 160 -12.53 9.82 -16.46
C ALA A 160 -13.37 10.85 -17.23
N THR A 161 -13.11 11.03 -18.53
CA THR A 161 -13.89 11.91 -19.41
C THR A 161 -15.33 11.41 -19.53
N ALA A 162 -15.53 10.11 -19.78
CA ALA A 162 -16.86 9.52 -19.87
C ALA A 162 -17.66 9.67 -18.56
N LEU A 163 -17.01 9.54 -17.40
CA LEU A 163 -17.64 9.78 -16.11
C LEU A 163 -18.03 11.26 -15.93
N ALA A 164 -17.19 12.19 -16.36
CA ALA A 164 -17.50 13.62 -16.32
C ALA A 164 -18.69 13.98 -17.20
N GLU A 165 -18.79 13.40 -18.40
CA GLU A 165 -19.96 13.55 -19.30
C GLU A 165 -21.25 13.04 -18.67
N LEU A 166 -21.18 12.03 -17.80
CA LEU A 166 -22.29 11.54 -17.00
C LEU A 166 -22.61 12.39 -15.75
N GLY A 167 -21.93 13.53 -15.60
CA GLY A 167 -22.14 14.49 -14.50
C GLY A 167 -21.47 14.11 -13.18
N TYR A 168 -20.50 13.18 -13.21
CA TYR A 168 -19.66 12.88 -12.03
C TYR A 168 -18.43 13.76 -11.99
N THR A 169 -17.90 13.96 -10.78
CA THR A 169 -16.53 14.48 -10.56
C THR A 169 -15.64 13.31 -10.17
N PRO A 170 -14.84 12.76 -11.12
CA PRO A 170 -13.99 11.61 -10.83
C PRO A 170 -12.83 12.00 -9.90
N LEU A 171 -12.62 11.19 -8.88
CA LEU A 171 -11.51 11.25 -7.93
C LEU A 171 -10.81 9.90 -7.89
N HIS A 172 -9.51 9.90 -7.65
CA HIS A 172 -8.73 8.68 -7.55
C HIS A 172 -8.20 8.51 -6.13
N LEU A 173 -8.33 7.31 -5.57
CA LEU A 173 -7.66 6.95 -4.32
C LEU A 173 -6.25 6.45 -4.61
N HIS A 174 -5.26 7.06 -3.96
CA HIS A 174 -3.89 6.58 -3.93
C HIS A 174 -3.59 6.07 -2.52
N TYR A 175 -3.27 4.78 -2.36
CA TYR A 175 -3.11 4.16 -1.05
C TYR A 175 -2.16 2.97 -1.06
N ASN A 176 -1.69 2.57 0.12
CA ASN A 176 -0.85 1.41 0.34
C ASN A 176 -1.71 0.14 0.42
N SER A 177 -1.77 -0.61 -0.67
CA SER A 177 -2.60 -1.81 -0.76
C SER A 177 -2.07 -3.04 0.02
N GLY A 178 -0.90 -2.96 0.64
CA GLY A 178 -0.35 -4.03 1.48
C GLY A 178 -0.66 -3.90 2.97
N ARG A 179 -1.27 -2.79 3.40
CA ARG A 179 -1.76 -2.67 4.78
C ARG A 179 -3.07 -3.45 4.96
N HIS A 180 -3.47 -3.71 6.20
CA HIS A 180 -4.76 -4.31 6.50
C HIS A 180 -5.91 -3.55 5.83
N ILE A 181 -6.88 -4.29 5.28
CA ILE A 181 -8.07 -3.69 4.66
C ILE A 181 -8.85 -2.89 5.69
N SER A 182 -8.92 -3.37 6.93
CA SER A 182 -9.59 -2.67 8.05
C SER A 182 -8.93 -1.32 8.37
N GLN A 183 -7.59 -1.27 8.42
CA GLN A 183 -6.85 -0.03 8.68
C GLN A 183 -7.04 0.98 7.54
N ASN A 184 -6.86 0.53 6.29
CA ASN A 184 -7.13 1.35 5.12
C ASN A 184 -8.61 1.80 5.06
N GLY A 185 -9.54 0.96 5.54
CA GLY A 185 -10.96 1.27 5.62
C GLY A 185 -11.24 2.42 6.60
N ARG A 186 -10.60 2.42 7.77
CA ARG A 186 -10.69 3.53 8.73
C ARG A 186 -10.13 4.82 8.13
N ASP A 187 -8.92 4.75 7.54
CA ASP A 187 -8.28 5.90 6.94
C ASP A 187 -9.14 6.49 5.80
N LEU A 188 -9.73 5.63 4.96
CA LEU A 188 -10.64 6.07 3.89
C LEU A 188 -11.93 6.66 4.42
N ALA A 189 -12.49 6.10 5.51
CA ALA A 189 -13.69 6.65 6.12
C ALA A 189 -13.48 8.08 6.63
N GLU A 190 -12.34 8.33 7.27
CA GLU A 190 -11.95 9.66 7.74
C GLU A 190 -11.68 10.62 6.58
N LEU A 191 -11.00 10.14 5.54
CA LEU A 191 -10.69 10.93 4.34
C LEU A 191 -11.96 11.39 3.62
N LEU A 192 -12.97 10.51 3.49
CA LEU A 192 -14.26 10.85 2.91
C LEU A 192 -15.08 11.80 3.81
N GLU A 193 -15.00 11.66 5.14
CA GLU A 193 -15.63 12.61 6.05
C GLU A 193 -15.03 14.01 5.93
N GLN A 194 -13.71 14.11 5.77
CA GLN A 194 -13.03 15.39 5.50
C GLN A 194 -13.46 15.96 4.14
N LEU A 195 -13.49 15.11 3.09
CA LEU A 195 -13.92 15.53 1.76
C LEU A 195 -15.31 16.18 1.76
N VAL A 196 -16.28 15.56 2.44
CA VAL A 196 -17.64 16.09 2.53
C VAL A 196 -17.70 17.45 3.19
N ARG A 197 -16.84 17.70 4.18
CA ARG A 197 -16.80 18.99 4.90
C ARG A 197 -16.27 20.14 4.04
N VAL A 198 -15.35 19.84 3.13
CA VAL A 198 -14.67 20.84 2.31
C VAL A 198 -15.17 20.89 0.86
N TRP A 199 -16.19 20.11 0.52
CA TRP A 199 -16.71 20.08 -0.84
C TRP A 199 -17.35 21.44 -1.21
N PRO A 200 -16.94 22.06 -2.34
CA PRO A 200 -17.26 23.48 -2.61
C PRO A 200 -18.69 23.71 -3.09
N THR A 201 -19.39 22.68 -3.49
CA THR A 201 -20.77 22.75 -3.98
C THR A 201 -21.72 22.01 -3.06
N ASN A 202 -23.03 22.20 -3.23
CA ASN A 202 -23.99 21.36 -2.53
C ASN A 202 -23.85 19.91 -3.00
N LEU A 203 -23.19 19.11 -2.18
CA LEU A 203 -22.93 17.69 -2.45
C LEU A 203 -24.25 16.92 -2.44
N HIS A 204 -24.66 16.38 -3.60
CA HIS A 204 -25.86 15.59 -3.72
C HIS A 204 -25.62 14.16 -3.24
N ASP A 205 -24.74 13.47 -3.92
CA ASP A 205 -24.44 12.07 -3.65
C ASP A 205 -22.97 11.74 -3.89
N ILE A 206 -22.49 10.66 -3.26
CA ILE A 206 -21.16 10.07 -3.44
C ILE A 206 -21.34 8.71 -4.09
N THR A 207 -20.49 8.38 -5.07
CA THR A 207 -20.37 7.04 -5.62
C THR A 207 -18.96 6.51 -5.34
N LEU A 208 -18.87 5.27 -4.87
CA LEU A 208 -17.60 4.55 -4.73
C LEU A 208 -17.53 3.45 -5.78
N LEU A 209 -16.43 3.36 -6.53
CA LEU A 209 -16.18 2.30 -7.49
C LEU A 209 -14.85 1.64 -7.17
N GLY A 210 -14.92 0.39 -6.69
CA GLY A 210 -13.77 -0.39 -6.29
C GLY A 210 -13.46 -1.53 -7.25
N HIS A 211 -12.22 -1.63 -7.70
CA HIS A 211 -11.72 -2.74 -8.48
C HIS A 211 -11.01 -3.77 -7.59
N SER A 212 -11.37 -5.06 -7.74
CA SER A 212 -10.74 -6.15 -6.99
C SER A 212 -10.76 -5.87 -5.47
N MET A 213 -9.61 -5.86 -4.78
CA MET A 213 -9.49 -5.53 -3.37
C MET A 213 -10.06 -4.13 -3.03
N GLY A 214 -10.07 -3.19 -3.97
CA GLY A 214 -10.66 -1.86 -3.76
C GLY A 214 -12.15 -1.89 -3.40
N GLY A 215 -12.89 -2.89 -3.85
CA GLY A 215 -14.29 -3.08 -3.44
C GLY A 215 -14.43 -3.57 -2.00
N LEU A 216 -13.49 -4.38 -1.51
CA LEU A 216 -13.42 -4.78 -0.10
C LEU A 216 -13.08 -3.58 0.78
N LEU A 217 -12.11 -2.77 0.35
CA LEU A 217 -11.73 -1.53 1.03
C LEU A 217 -12.92 -0.55 1.13
N ALA A 218 -13.67 -0.35 0.04
CA ALA A 218 -14.86 0.49 0.05
C ALA A 218 -15.91 0.00 1.07
N ARG A 219 -16.16 -1.32 1.14
CA ARG A 219 -17.06 -1.93 2.13
C ARG A 219 -16.57 -1.72 3.55
N SER A 220 -15.28 -1.91 3.81
CA SER A 220 -14.64 -1.65 5.10
C SER A 220 -14.82 -0.19 5.53
N ALA A 221 -14.59 0.75 4.62
CA ALA A 221 -14.78 2.19 4.89
C ALA A 221 -16.24 2.53 5.26
N VAL A 222 -17.23 1.96 4.53
CA VAL A 222 -18.65 2.13 4.87
C VAL A 222 -18.96 1.58 6.26
N HIS A 223 -18.43 0.40 6.61
CA HIS A 223 -18.62 -0.20 7.91
C HIS A 223 -18.10 0.72 9.04
N HIS A 224 -16.82 1.13 8.94
CA HIS A 224 -16.20 2.00 9.96
C HIS A 224 -16.90 3.37 10.07
N ALA A 225 -17.26 3.97 8.94
CA ALA A 225 -17.96 5.25 8.92
C ALA A 225 -19.37 5.15 9.57
N SER A 226 -20.09 4.04 9.32
CA SER A 226 -21.40 3.80 9.89
C SER A 226 -21.30 3.59 11.40
N ALA A 227 -20.34 2.78 11.87
CA ALA A 227 -20.08 2.55 13.28
C ALA A 227 -19.71 3.86 14.01
N ALA A 228 -18.90 4.71 13.38
CA ALA A 228 -18.51 6.01 13.90
C ALA A 228 -19.56 7.13 13.69
N LYS A 229 -20.72 6.79 13.12
CA LYS A 229 -21.82 7.75 12.81
C LYS A 229 -21.35 8.97 11.99
N MET A 230 -20.42 8.77 11.07
CA MET A 230 -19.94 9.80 10.15
C MET A 230 -21.05 10.29 9.21
N ARG A 231 -20.86 11.44 8.57
CA ARG A 231 -21.90 12.10 7.75
C ARG A 231 -21.96 11.54 6.34
N TRP A 232 -20.81 11.22 5.75
CA TRP A 232 -20.73 10.84 4.34
C TRP A 232 -21.51 9.57 3.97
N PRO A 233 -21.71 8.53 4.83
CA PRO A 233 -22.55 7.39 4.47
C PRO A 233 -24.00 7.77 4.11
N LYS A 234 -24.54 8.85 4.69
CA LYS A 234 -25.86 9.37 4.34
C LYS A 234 -25.93 9.96 2.95
N LYS A 235 -24.79 10.29 2.36
CA LYS A 235 -24.64 10.78 1.00
C LYS A 235 -24.22 9.69 0.01
N LEU A 236 -23.89 8.49 0.49
CA LEU A 236 -23.48 7.37 -0.36
C LEU A 236 -24.70 6.86 -1.14
N LYS A 237 -24.66 7.04 -2.45
CA LYS A 237 -25.71 6.57 -3.35
C LYS A 237 -25.43 5.17 -3.87
N GLN A 238 -24.20 4.92 -4.26
CA GLN A 238 -23.79 3.65 -4.87
C GLN A 238 -22.41 3.23 -4.43
N LEU A 239 -22.23 1.92 -4.21
CA LEU A 239 -20.97 1.25 -4.09
C LEU A 239 -20.91 0.18 -5.20
N LEU A 240 -20.11 0.45 -6.23
CA LEU A 240 -19.93 -0.40 -7.38
C LEU A 240 -18.64 -1.21 -7.23
N THR A 241 -18.67 -2.48 -7.59
CA THR A 241 -17.52 -3.36 -7.49
C THR A 241 -17.23 -4.06 -8.81
N LEU A 242 -15.97 -4.06 -9.22
CA LEU A 242 -15.48 -4.72 -10.42
C LEU A 242 -14.54 -5.85 -10.03
N GLY A 243 -14.94 -7.11 -10.22
CA GLY A 243 -14.11 -8.28 -9.92
C GLY A 243 -13.69 -8.40 -8.45
N THR A 244 -14.49 -7.92 -7.52
CA THR A 244 -14.19 -7.96 -6.08
C THR A 244 -14.49 -9.34 -5.49
N PRO A 245 -13.52 -10.00 -4.82
CA PRO A 245 -13.72 -11.30 -4.21
C PRO A 245 -14.39 -11.15 -2.84
N HIS A 246 -15.72 -11.00 -2.83
CA HIS A 246 -16.50 -10.73 -1.61
C HIS A 246 -16.44 -11.84 -0.55
N PHE A 247 -16.07 -13.05 -0.93
CA PHE A 247 -15.93 -14.22 -0.06
C PHE A 247 -14.47 -14.68 0.10
N GLY A 248 -13.53 -13.79 -0.21
CA GLY A 248 -12.13 -14.07 -0.26
C GLY A 248 -11.68 -14.64 -1.62
N ALA A 249 -10.40 -14.48 -1.90
CA ALA A 249 -9.78 -15.09 -3.08
C ALA A 249 -9.35 -16.52 -2.73
N PRO A 250 -9.82 -17.55 -3.42
CA PRO A 250 -9.41 -18.94 -3.16
C PRO A 250 -7.95 -19.14 -3.59
N LEU A 251 -7.02 -18.78 -2.71
CA LEU A 251 -5.57 -18.86 -2.94
C LEU A 251 -5.01 -20.27 -2.73
N GLU A 252 -5.86 -21.25 -2.36
CA GLU A 252 -5.42 -22.58 -1.92
C GLU A 252 -5.25 -23.61 -3.03
N ARG A 253 -5.82 -23.40 -4.20
CA ARG A 253 -5.66 -24.35 -5.32
C ARG A 253 -4.52 -23.94 -6.26
N GLY A 254 -3.29 -23.88 -5.69
CA GLY A 254 -2.07 -23.63 -6.43
C GLY A 254 -1.76 -22.14 -6.62
N GLY A 255 -0.50 -21.76 -6.42
CA GLY A 255 0.02 -20.38 -6.53
C GLY A 255 -0.27 -19.65 -7.86
N GLN A 256 -0.99 -20.29 -8.79
CA GLN A 256 -1.42 -19.73 -10.07
C GLN A 256 -2.45 -18.59 -9.95
N GLN A 257 -3.38 -18.64 -8.98
CA GLN A 257 -4.40 -17.58 -8.88
C GLN A 257 -3.88 -16.32 -8.20
N LEU A 258 -2.99 -16.45 -7.21
CA LEU A 258 -2.25 -15.30 -6.69
C LEU A 258 -1.33 -14.73 -7.77
N GLN A 259 -0.67 -15.60 -8.55
CA GLN A 259 0.09 -15.19 -9.73
C GLN A 259 -0.77 -14.52 -10.79
N THR A 260 -2.04 -14.89 -10.94
CA THR A 260 -2.98 -14.23 -11.86
C THR A 260 -3.38 -12.86 -11.33
N LEU A 261 -3.74 -12.71 -10.05
CA LEU A 261 -4.05 -11.42 -9.42
C LEU A 261 -2.85 -10.47 -9.39
N LEU A 262 -1.67 -10.98 -9.04
CA LEU A 262 -0.41 -10.24 -9.06
C LEU A 262 0.18 -10.15 -10.46
N GLY A 263 -0.14 -11.07 -11.36
CA GLY A 263 0.32 -11.16 -12.74
C GLY A 263 -0.35 -10.15 -13.68
N TRP A 264 -1.38 -9.44 -13.25
CA TRP A 264 -1.97 -8.33 -14.01
C TRP A 264 -1.02 -7.13 -14.12
N SER A 265 -0.03 -7.04 -13.22
CA SER A 265 1.07 -6.11 -13.38
C SER A 265 2.38 -6.85 -13.66
N ARG A 266 3.02 -6.55 -14.82
CA ARG A 266 4.37 -7.06 -15.15
C ARG A 266 5.42 -6.71 -14.10
N TYR A 267 5.14 -5.76 -13.22
CA TYR A 267 6.04 -5.25 -12.19
C TYR A 267 5.93 -6.00 -10.86
N SER A 268 4.82 -6.65 -10.60
CA SER A 268 4.63 -7.45 -9.38
C SER A 268 5.12 -8.89 -9.50
N LYS A 269 5.20 -9.45 -10.73
CA LYS A 269 5.68 -10.82 -10.97
C LYS A 269 7.02 -11.17 -10.32
N PRO A 270 8.08 -10.34 -10.43
CA PRO A 270 9.36 -10.66 -9.80
C PRO A 270 9.31 -10.62 -8.27
N LEU A 271 8.42 -9.80 -7.70
CA LEU A 271 8.27 -9.65 -6.26
C LEU A 271 7.52 -10.82 -5.62
N VAL A 272 6.65 -11.49 -6.38
CA VAL A 272 5.94 -12.72 -5.91
C VAL A 272 6.91 -13.84 -5.54
N ALA A 273 8.01 -13.98 -6.29
CA ALA A 273 9.03 -15.00 -6.02
C ALA A 273 9.80 -14.73 -4.70
N LEU A 274 9.81 -13.50 -4.21
CA LEU A 274 10.47 -13.12 -2.95
C LEU A 274 9.54 -13.27 -1.73
N THR A 275 8.26 -13.53 -1.92
CA THR A 275 7.26 -13.49 -0.85
C THR A 275 6.99 -14.85 -0.23
N GLN A 276 7.84 -15.32 0.63
CA GLN A 276 7.40 -16.17 1.76
C GLN A 276 6.66 -15.33 2.85
N ARG A 277 6.88 -14.03 2.90
CA ARG A 277 6.09 -13.05 3.68
C ARG A 277 4.97 -12.51 2.80
N ARG A 278 3.75 -12.73 3.21
CA ARG A 278 2.55 -12.13 2.60
C ARG A 278 2.21 -10.88 3.38
N SER A 279 2.03 -9.74 2.70
CA SER A 279 1.56 -8.52 3.37
C SER A 279 0.19 -8.74 4.01
N ALA A 280 -0.14 -7.92 5.00
CA ALA A 280 -1.44 -7.94 5.66
C ALA A 280 -2.60 -7.82 4.66
N GLY A 281 -2.48 -6.92 3.67
CA GLY A 281 -3.49 -6.77 2.61
C GLY A 281 -3.68 -8.02 1.75
N ILE A 282 -2.61 -8.80 1.48
CA ILE A 282 -2.71 -10.09 0.78
C ILE A 282 -3.45 -11.11 1.65
N GLN A 283 -3.18 -11.14 2.95
CA GLN A 283 -3.85 -12.05 3.89
C GLN A 283 -5.33 -11.72 4.01
N ASP A 284 -5.67 -10.44 4.17
CA ASP A 284 -7.06 -9.98 4.26
C ASP A 284 -7.83 -10.27 2.98
N LEU A 285 -7.19 -10.08 1.80
CA LEU A 285 -7.80 -10.43 0.52
C LEU A 285 -8.12 -11.91 0.40
N ARG A 286 -7.28 -12.78 0.98
CA ARG A 286 -7.49 -14.24 1.00
C ARG A 286 -8.76 -14.62 1.74
N PHE A 287 -9.01 -13.99 2.88
CA PHE A 287 -10.10 -14.34 3.79
C PHE A 287 -11.27 -13.37 3.72
N ALA A 288 -11.20 -12.35 2.85
CA ALA A 288 -12.14 -11.21 2.81
C ALA A 288 -12.30 -10.52 4.18
N SER A 289 -11.21 -10.43 4.95
CA SER A 289 -11.19 -9.77 6.26
C SER A 289 -11.35 -8.26 6.07
N LEU A 290 -12.54 -7.73 6.40
CA LEU A 290 -12.90 -6.32 6.19
C LEU A 290 -12.74 -5.48 7.45
N ILE A 291 -12.77 -6.13 8.59
CA ILE A 291 -12.71 -5.53 9.92
C ILE A 291 -11.77 -6.36 10.78
N GLU A 292 -11.10 -5.72 11.72
CA GLU A 292 -10.42 -6.42 12.79
C GLU A 292 -11.52 -6.98 13.70
N VAL A 293 -11.49 -8.28 13.96
CA VAL A 293 -12.26 -8.90 15.03
C VAL A 293 -11.37 -8.80 16.26
N ASP A 294 -11.81 -8.05 17.27
CA ASP A 294 -11.14 -7.93 18.55
C ASP A 294 -11.07 -9.29 19.27
#